data_212be45bcaf7deecc35f7d3eb7a0a240
#
_entry.id   212be45bcaf7deecc35f7d3eb7a0a240
#
_cell.length_a   1.000
_cell.length_b   1.000
_cell.length_c   1.000
_cell.angle_alpha   90.00
_cell.angle_beta   90.00
_cell.angle_gamma   90.00
#
_symmetry.space_group_name_H-M   'P 1'
#
loop_
_entity.id
_entity.type
_entity.pdbx_description
1 polymer ?
#
loop_
_entity_poly.entity_id
_entity_poly.type
_entity_poly.pdbx_seq_one_letter_code
_entity_poly.pdbx_strand_id
1 'polypeptide(L)'
;METTGQQLLSPREIDTKIHRLAYEILERHPKQAFVLVGIHRRGVPLAQRLAKVLEEERPGVQTGMLDITLYRDDPDQATFSPDFGHTRLPNDLKGALVILVDDVLYTGRTIRAAIDALFEYGRPSKIELAVLVDRGGRELPIQPDYCGLRQPLGRESYLRVRLREQDGHDGLFLVDNKHDAS
;
A
#
# COMPACT_ATOMS: atom_id res chain seq x y z
N MET A 1 -25.07 -2.72 -4.23
CA MET A 1 -25.37 -3.03 -2.82
C MET A 1 -24.25 -2.50 -1.96
N GLU A 2 -24.53 -1.56 -1.08
CA GLU A 2 -23.56 -1.11 -0.08
C GLU A 2 -23.37 -2.22 0.95
N THR A 3 -22.21 -2.83 0.94
CA THR A 3 -21.85 -3.81 1.97
C THR A 3 -21.68 -3.03 3.28
N THR A 4 -22.63 -3.16 4.17
CA THR A 4 -22.71 -2.52 5.49
C THR A 4 -21.65 -3.15 6.39
N GLY A 5 -20.43 -2.62 6.37
CA GLY A 5 -19.38 -2.96 7.32
C GLY A 5 -19.29 -1.90 8.42
N GLN A 6 -18.78 -2.28 9.59
CA GLN A 6 -18.45 -1.32 10.64
C GLN A 6 -17.30 -0.42 10.17
N GLN A 7 -17.51 0.88 10.16
CA GLN A 7 -16.45 1.84 9.86
C GLN A 7 -15.42 1.88 10.99
N LEU A 8 -14.17 1.61 10.68
CA LEU A 8 -13.03 1.65 11.62
C LEU A 8 -12.24 2.96 11.52
N LEU A 9 -12.13 3.54 10.32
CA LEU A 9 -11.52 4.86 10.12
C LEU A 9 -12.40 5.71 9.22
N SER A 10 -12.64 6.93 9.66
CA SER A 10 -13.23 8.01 8.88
C SER A 10 -12.20 8.61 7.88
N PRO A 11 -12.65 9.43 6.91
CA PRO A 11 -11.75 10.12 5.99
C PRO A 11 -10.69 10.96 6.71
N ARG A 12 -11.08 11.66 7.78
CA ARG A 12 -10.16 12.49 8.59
C ARG A 12 -9.12 11.65 9.32
N GLU A 13 -9.50 10.48 9.82
CA GLU A 13 -8.55 9.59 10.49
C GLU A 13 -7.56 8.97 9.52
N ILE A 14 -7.99 8.62 8.29
CA ILE A 14 -7.09 8.18 7.22
C ILE A 14 -6.07 9.28 6.89
N ASP A 15 -6.52 10.51 6.71
CA ASP A 15 -5.65 11.66 6.46
C ASP A 15 -4.63 11.86 7.59
N THR A 16 -5.08 11.79 8.84
CA THR A 16 -4.19 11.85 10.02
C THR A 16 -3.14 10.73 10.01
N LYS A 17 -3.51 9.50 9.60
CA LYS A 17 -2.54 8.39 9.47
C LYS A 17 -1.51 8.66 8.39
N ILE A 18 -1.94 9.20 7.25
CA ILE A 18 -1.03 9.55 6.14
C ILE A 18 -0.01 10.59 6.58
N HIS A 19 -0.44 11.67 7.25
CA HIS A 19 0.47 12.68 7.77
C HIS A 19 1.47 12.08 8.78
N ARG A 20 1.00 11.27 9.72
CA ARG A 20 1.88 10.60 10.69
C ARG A 20 2.92 9.70 10.00
N LEU A 21 2.51 8.90 9.01
CA LEU A 21 3.43 8.05 8.25
C LEU A 21 4.47 8.88 7.50
N ALA A 22 4.06 10.00 6.89
CA ALA A 22 4.97 10.90 6.19
C ALA A 22 6.03 11.47 7.14
N TYR A 23 5.64 11.96 8.31
CA TYR A 23 6.59 12.48 9.30
C TYR A 23 7.50 11.38 9.87
N GLU A 24 7.01 10.17 10.07
CA GLU A 24 7.81 9.02 10.50
C GLU A 24 8.89 8.66 9.46
N ILE A 25 8.55 8.72 8.16
CA ILE A 25 9.51 8.55 7.07
C ILE A 25 10.58 9.65 7.09
N LEU A 26 10.19 10.90 7.25
CA LEU A 26 11.13 12.04 7.33
C LEU A 26 12.07 11.92 8.53
N GLU A 27 11.55 11.53 9.68
CA GLU A 27 12.33 11.34 10.90
C GLU A 27 13.38 10.23 10.74
N ARG A 28 13.00 9.11 10.09
CA ARG A 28 13.92 8.00 9.84
C ARG A 28 14.95 8.31 8.76
N HIS A 29 14.61 9.14 7.78
CA HIS A 29 15.48 9.49 6.65
C HIS A 29 15.67 11.02 6.50
N PRO A 30 16.27 11.70 7.48
CA PRO A 30 16.32 13.17 7.49
C PRO A 30 17.12 13.75 6.33
N LYS A 31 18.05 12.99 5.74
CA LYS A 31 18.92 13.46 4.64
C LYS A 31 18.94 12.53 3.43
N GLN A 32 18.50 11.29 3.58
CA GLN A 32 18.57 10.28 2.52
C GLN A 32 17.41 10.46 1.54
N ALA A 33 17.72 10.53 0.24
CA ALA A 33 16.70 10.48 -0.79
C ALA A 33 16.07 9.09 -0.86
N PHE A 34 14.76 9.04 -1.15
CA PHE A 34 13.99 7.82 -1.33
C PHE A 34 12.97 7.97 -2.44
N VAL A 35 12.48 6.85 -2.92
CA VAL A 35 11.40 6.76 -3.91
C VAL A 35 10.20 6.07 -3.25
N LEU A 36 9.02 6.69 -3.32
CA LEU A 36 7.78 6.04 -2.94
C LEU A 36 7.22 5.25 -4.12
N VAL A 37 6.97 3.96 -3.94
CA VAL A 37 6.42 3.10 -4.99
C VAL A 37 5.09 2.52 -4.51
N GLY A 38 4.00 3.02 -5.07
CA GLY A 38 2.66 2.52 -4.78
C GLY A 38 2.38 1.21 -5.52
N ILE A 39 1.93 0.18 -4.81
CA ILE A 39 1.48 -1.08 -5.39
C ILE A 39 0.07 -0.86 -5.96
N HIS A 40 -0.11 -1.20 -7.22
CA HIS A 40 -1.41 -1.10 -7.89
C HIS A 40 -2.44 -2.07 -7.25
N ARG A 41 -3.65 -1.64 -6.88
CA ARG A 41 -4.30 -0.35 -7.20
C ARG A 41 -4.20 0.70 -6.07
N ARG A 42 -4.53 0.36 -4.82
CA ARG A 42 -4.74 1.32 -3.73
C ARG A 42 -3.47 1.86 -3.13
N GLY A 43 -2.36 1.15 -3.28
CA GLY A 43 -1.04 1.68 -2.89
C GLY A 43 -0.64 2.93 -3.69
N VAL A 44 -1.08 3.06 -4.94
CA VAL A 44 -0.73 4.22 -5.79
C VAL A 44 -1.28 5.54 -5.24
N PRO A 45 -2.60 5.71 -5.01
CA PRO A 45 -3.12 6.95 -4.42
C PRO A 45 -2.56 7.22 -3.02
N LEU A 46 -2.28 6.19 -2.22
CA LEU A 46 -1.64 6.37 -0.92
C LEU A 46 -0.21 6.90 -1.05
N ALA A 47 0.59 6.37 -1.98
CA ALA A 47 1.93 6.88 -2.26
C ALA A 47 1.90 8.35 -2.74
N GLN A 48 0.93 8.71 -3.58
CA GLN A 48 0.73 10.09 -4.04
C GLN A 48 0.34 11.03 -2.90
N ARG A 49 -0.53 10.61 -2.00
CA ARG A 49 -0.91 11.40 -0.82
C ARG A 49 0.26 11.57 0.15
N LEU A 50 1.04 10.51 0.40
CA LEU A 50 2.28 10.59 1.18
C LEU A 50 3.28 11.57 0.55
N ALA A 51 3.50 11.45 -0.77
CA ALA A 51 4.39 12.35 -1.50
C ALA A 51 3.96 13.80 -1.37
N LYS A 52 2.66 14.09 -1.43
CA LYS A 52 2.14 15.46 -1.28
C LYS A 52 2.47 16.06 0.09
N VAL A 53 2.30 15.29 1.17
CA VAL A 53 2.66 15.73 2.52
C VAL A 53 4.18 15.91 2.65
N LEU A 54 4.95 14.96 2.13
CA LEU A 54 6.41 14.99 2.16
C LEU A 54 6.99 16.16 1.36
N GLU A 55 6.37 16.54 0.24
CA GLU A 55 6.80 17.63 -0.64
C GLU A 55 6.76 19.00 0.06
N GLU A 56 5.86 19.18 1.04
CA GLU A 56 5.78 20.40 1.85
C GLU A 56 7.03 20.60 2.71
N GLU A 57 7.62 19.51 3.21
CA GLU A 57 8.79 19.52 4.08
C GLU A 57 10.10 19.25 3.31
N ARG A 58 10.00 18.52 2.20
CA ARG A 58 11.14 18.02 1.43
C ARG A 58 10.79 17.95 -0.06
N PRO A 59 11.03 19.02 -0.80
CA PRO A 59 10.77 19.05 -2.25
C PRO A 59 11.57 18.00 -3.03
N GLY A 60 10.96 17.45 -4.08
CA GLY A 60 11.60 16.53 -5.00
C GLY A 60 11.44 15.04 -4.65
N VAL A 61 10.46 14.67 -3.84
CA VAL A 61 10.12 13.27 -3.56
C VAL A 61 9.62 12.59 -4.83
N GLN A 62 10.35 11.58 -5.28
CA GLN A 62 9.96 10.80 -6.45
C GLN A 62 8.91 9.74 -6.12
N THR A 63 7.96 9.55 -7.02
CA THR A 63 6.94 8.51 -6.90
C THR A 63 6.97 7.57 -8.09
N GLY A 64 6.61 6.31 -7.86
CA GLY A 64 6.42 5.31 -8.88
C GLY A 64 5.15 4.49 -8.63
N MET A 65 4.76 3.76 -9.66
CA MET A 65 3.63 2.83 -9.65
C MET A 65 4.09 1.46 -10.11
N LEU A 66 3.77 0.42 -9.36
CA LEU A 66 4.17 -0.96 -9.63
C LEU A 66 2.92 -1.84 -9.81
N ASP A 67 2.79 -2.42 -10.98
CA ASP A 67 1.79 -3.45 -11.26
C ASP A 67 2.38 -4.83 -10.99
N ILE A 68 1.74 -5.59 -10.12
CA ILE A 68 2.18 -6.92 -9.69
C ILE A 68 1.32 -8.06 -10.24
N THR A 69 0.42 -7.78 -11.18
CA THR A 69 -0.56 -8.76 -11.68
C THR A 69 0.11 -10.04 -12.18
N LEU A 70 1.27 -9.94 -12.85
CA LEU A 70 2.04 -11.08 -13.36
C LEU A 70 2.80 -11.89 -12.29
N TYR A 71 2.96 -11.33 -11.10
CA TYR A 71 3.80 -11.89 -10.03
C TYR A 71 2.98 -12.49 -8.88
N ARG A 72 1.65 -12.45 -8.98
CA ARG A 72 0.74 -13.00 -7.97
C ARG A 72 0.63 -14.50 -8.11
N ASP A 73 0.64 -15.20 -6.96
CA ASP A 73 0.49 -16.67 -6.89
C ASP A 73 -0.97 -17.14 -7.03
N ASP A 74 -1.96 -16.24 -6.98
CA ASP A 74 -3.39 -16.54 -7.07
C ASP A 74 -3.91 -16.33 -8.49
N PRO A 75 -4.09 -17.41 -9.29
CA PRO A 75 -4.62 -17.32 -10.65
C PRO A 75 -6.08 -16.88 -10.72
N ASP A 76 -6.86 -17.09 -9.65
CA ASP A 76 -8.29 -16.77 -9.60
C ASP A 76 -8.59 -15.26 -9.45
N GLN A 77 -7.60 -14.45 -9.08
CA GLN A 77 -7.72 -12.99 -9.02
C GLN A 77 -7.01 -12.25 -10.18
N ALA A 78 -6.43 -12.99 -11.09
CA ALA A 78 -5.93 -12.45 -12.36
C ALA A 78 -7.10 -12.15 -13.32
N THR A 79 -8.06 -11.35 -12.87
CA THR A 79 -8.96 -10.67 -13.80
C THR A 79 -8.07 -9.79 -14.66
N PHE A 80 -7.97 -10.12 -15.94
CA PHE A 80 -7.40 -9.26 -16.97
C PHE A 80 -8.11 -7.91 -16.89
N SER A 81 -7.58 -7.03 -16.05
CA SER A 81 -8.03 -5.64 -16.02
C SER A 81 -7.51 -4.97 -17.27
N PRO A 82 -8.29 -4.12 -17.95
CA PRO A 82 -7.79 -3.30 -19.06
C PRO A 82 -6.60 -2.41 -18.66
N ASP A 83 -6.30 -2.34 -17.37
CA ASP A 83 -5.18 -1.60 -16.79
C ASP A 83 -3.88 -2.43 -16.65
N PHE A 84 -3.77 -3.54 -17.37
CA PHE A 84 -2.58 -4.41 -17.36
C PHE A 84 -1.35 -3.70 -17.96
N GLY A 85 -0.22 -3.76 -17.27
CA GLY A 85 1.06 -3.25 -17.77
C GLY A 85 1.38 -1.80 -17.40
N HIS A 86 0.84 -1.28 -16.31
CA HIS A 86 1.01 0.12 -15.88
C HIS A 86 2.17 0.37 -14.91
N THR A 87 3.20 -0.46 -14.87
CA THR A 87 4.40 -0.14 -14.10
C THR A 87 5.07 1.12 -14.66
N ARG A 88 5.20 2.14 -13.81
CA ARG A 88 5.92 3.39 -14.09
C ARG A 88 6.80 3.71 -12.90
N LEU A 89 8.09 3.51 -13.06
CA LEU A 89 9.09 3.75 -12.02
C LEU A 89 10.04 4.87 -12.48
N PRO A 90 10.68 5.60 -11.57
CA PRO A 90 11.81 6.46 -11.92
C PRO A 90 12.87 5.68 -12.69
N ASN A 91 13.58 6.35 -13.57
CA ASN A 91 14.45 5.73 -14.57
C ASN A 91 15.59 4.88 -14.01
N ASP A 92 16.00 5.08 -12.76
CA ASP A 92 17.06 4.29 -12.15
C ASP A 92 16.76 4.05 -10.67
N LEU A 93 16.49 2.79 -10.34
CA LEU A 93 16.34 2.33 -8.95
C LEU A 93 17.62 1.75 -8.37
N LYS A 94 18.71 1.72 -9.15
CA LYS A 94 19.99 1.16 -8.69
C LYS A 94 20.54 1.98 -7.52
N GLY A 95 20.71 1.30 -6.39
CA GLY A 95 21.22 1.92 -5.19
C GLY A 95 20.21 2.84 -4.46
N ALA A 96 19.00 3.03 -4.98
CA ALA A 96 17.97 3.83 -4.34
C ALA A 96 17.43 3.16 -3.06
N LEU A 97 16.99 3.96 -2.10
CA LEU A 97 16.06 3.53 -1.06
C LEU A 97 14.65 3.59 -1.64
N VAL A 98 13.97 2.46 -1.70
CA VAL A 98 12.57 2.35 -2.14
C VAL A 98 11.67 2.11 -0.93
N ILE A 99 10.61 2.87 -0.82
CA ILE A 99 9.53 2.64 0.14
C ILE A 99 8.32 2.16 -0.64
N LEU A 100 8.02 0.86 -0.54
CA LEU A 100 6.79 0.27 -1.09
C LEU A 100 5.59 0.74 -0.26
N VAL A 101 4.51 1.11 -0.93
CA VAL A 101 3.28 1.61 -0.29
C VAL A 101 2.11 0.74 -0.69
N ASP A 102 1.36 0.24 0.29
CA ASP A 102 0.14 -0.55 0.08
C ASP A 102 -0.96 -0.17 1.08
N ASP A 103 -2.20 -0.57 0.81
CA ASP A 103 -3.33 -0.28 1.69
C ASP A 103 -3.41 -1.26 2.87
N VAL A 104 -3.39 -2.57 2.61
CA VAL A 104 -3.56 -3.60 3.65
C VAL A 104 -2.47 -4.66 3.57
N LEU A 105 -1.71 -4.81 4.63
CA LEU A 105 -0.81 -5.94 4.79
C LEU A 105 -1.51 -7.10 5.49
N TYR A 106 -1.57 -8.25 4.83
CA TYR A 106 -2.15 -9.50 5.34
C TYR A 106 -1.11 -10.61 5.38
N THR A 107 -1.11 -11.51 4.40
CA THR A 107 -0.23 -12.69 4.36
C THR A 107 1.23 -12.33 4.04
N GLY A 108 1.46 -11.22 3.36
CA GLY A 108 2.76 -10.82 2.82
C GLY A 108 2.97 -11.22 1.35
N ARG A 109 2.06 -12.01 0.75
CA ARG A 109 2.21 -12.49 -0.64
C ARG A 109 2.24 -11.36 -1.66
N THR A 110 1.38 -10.34 -1.49
CA THR A 110 1.37 -9.13 -2.32
C THR A 110 2.73 -8.42 -2.28
N ILE A 111 3.30 -8.27 -1.09
CA ILE A 111 4.59 -7.58 -0.92
C ILE A 111 5.74 -8.41 -1.50
N ARG A 112 5.73 -9.75 -1.35
CA ARG A 112 6.70 -10.61 -2.01
C ARG A 112 6.65 -10.43 -3.53
N ALA A 113 5.45 -10.49 -4.11
CA ALA A 113 5.27 -10.26 -5.55
C ALA A 113 5.76 -8.87 -5.99
N ALA A 114 5.54 -7.84 -5.17
CA ALA A 114 6.03 -6.49 -5.43
C ALA A 114 7.56 -6.39 -5.40
N ILE A 115 8.20 -7.08 -4.47
CA ILE A 115 9.67 -7.15 -4.39
C ILE A 115 10.23 -7.87 -5.63
N ASP A 116 9.67 -9.01 -6.03
CA ASP A 116 10.08 -9.75 -7.23
C ASP A 116 9.94 -8.86 -8.48
N ALA A 117 8.78 -8.21 -8.65
CA ALA A 117 8.55 -7.29 -9.77
C ALA A 117 9.52 -6.11 -9.79
N LEU A 118 9.81 -5.53 -8.61
CA LEU A 118 10.70 -4.38 -8.50
C LEU A 118 12.12 -4.68 -8.98
N PHE A 119 12.63 -5.90 -8.72
CA PHE A 119 13.96 -6.31 -9.15
C PHE A 119 14.12 -6.43 -10.66
N GLU A 120 13.05 -6.54 -11.45
CA GLU A 120 13.10 -6.47 -12.90
C GLU A 120 13.47 -5.05 -13.41
N TYR A 121 13.21 -4.01 -12.60
CA TYR A 121 13.44 -2.61 -12.96
C TYR A 121 14.71 -2.02 -12.36
N GLY A 122 15.44 -2.77 -11.55
CA GLY A 122 16.68 -2.32 -10.96
C GLY A 122 16.98 -2.99 -9.62
N ARG A 123 18.12 -2.62 -9.02
CA ARG A 123 18.55 -3.17 -7.75
C ARG A 123 18.65 -2.07 -6.69
N PRO A 124 17.57 -1.79 -5.95
CA PRO A 124 17.61 -0.84 -4.85
C PRO A 124 18.59 -1.28 -3.77
N SER A 125 19.16 -0.32 -3.05
CA SER A 125 20.04 -0.60 -1.91
C SER A 125 19.28 -1.10 -0.69
N LYS A 126 18.01 -0.66 -0.58
CA LYS A 126 17.09 -1.03 0.51
C LYS A 126 15.65 -0.91 0.04
N ILE A 127 14.81 -1.79 0.53
CA ILE A 127 13.34 -1.72 0.38
C ILE A 127 12.75 -1.65 1.78
N GLU A 128 11.89 -0.66 2.01
CA GLU A 128 11.06 -0.50 3.19
C GLU A 128 9.59 -0.59 2.81
N LEU A 129 8.73 -0.84 3.77
CA LEU A 129 7.29 -1.05 3.55
C LEU A 129 6.46 -0.09 4.41
N ALA A 130 5.62 0.69 3.76
CA ALA A 130 4.60 1.52 4.39
C ALA A 130 3.20 0.99 4.05
N VAL A 131 2.37 0.77 5.07
CA VAL A 131 0.99 0.31 4.89
C VAL A 131 0.01 1.16 5.68
N LEU A 132 -1.18 1.37 5.13
CA LEU A 132 -2.24 2.05 5.86
C LEU A 132 -2.71 1.17 7.02
N VAL A 133 -2.89 -0.13 6.78
CA VAL A 133 -3.36 -1.09 7.78
C VAL A 133 -2.57 -2.38 7.76
N ASP A 134 -2.17 -2.84 8.92
CA ASP A 134 -1.67 -4.18 9.16
C ASP A 134 -2.75 -5.01 9.87
N ARG A 135 -3.32 -6.01 9.17
CA ARG A 135 -4.37 -6.86 9.74
C ARG A 135 -3.87 -8.14 10.42
N GLY A 136 -2.55 -8.34 10.49
CA GLY A 136 -1.98 -9.61 10.96
C GLY A 136 -2.17 -10.76 9.97
N GLY A 137 -2.00 -12.00 10.43
CA GLY A 137 -2.24 -13.20 9.61
C GLY A 137 -1.15 -13.50 8.59
N ARG A 138 0.11 -13.22 8.91
CA ARG A 138 1.27 -13.49 8.03
C ARG A 138 1.42 -14.95 7.67
N GLU A 139 1.77 -15.18 6.41
CA GLU A 139 2.27 -16.47 5.89
C GLU A 139 3.75 -16.37 5.49
N LEU A 140 4.25 -15.16 5.30
CA LEU A 140 5.64 -14.84 4.97
C LEU A 140 6.25 -13.93 6.05
N PRO A 141 7.58 -13.98 6.28
CA PRO A 141 8.26 -13.18 7.31
C PRO A 141 8.43 -11.72 6.87
N ILE A 142 7.33 -11.05 6.53
CA ILE A 142 7.28 -9.67 6.07
C ILE A 142 6.57 -8.82 7.12
N GLN A 143 7.19 -7.71 7.51
CA GLN A 143 6.64 -6.75 8.46
C GLN A 143 6.70 -5.34 7.86
N PRO A 144 5.76 -4.45 8.20
CA PRO A 144 5.82 -3.07 7.76
C PRO A 144 6.84 -2.29 8.59
N ASP A 145 7.61 -1.43 7.92
CA ASP A 145 8.47 -0.43 8.59
C ASP A 145 7.63 0.73 9.11
N TYR A 146 6.57 1.08 8.39
CA TYR A 146 5.62 2.16 8.71
C TYR A 146 4.19 1.61 8.65
N CYS A 147 3.44 1.81 9.70
CA CYS A 147 2.08 1.26 9.80
C CYS A 147 1.08 2.29 10.33
N GLY A 148 0.05 2.59 9.55
CA GLY A 148 -1.01 3.54 9.93
C GLY A 148 -1.87 3.04 11.09
N LEU A 149 -2.36 1.81 10.98
CA LEU A 149 -3.17 1.15 11.99
C LEU A 149 -2.82 -0.34 12.06
N ARG A 150 -2.66 -0.88 13.26
CA ARG A 150 -2.61 -2.33 13.48
C ARG A 150 -3.97 -2.82 13.93
N GLN A 151 -4.58 -3.69 13.13
CA GLN A 151 -5.92 -4.24 13.37
C GLN A 151 -5.92 -5.76 13.12
N PRO A 152 -5.36 -6.57 14.03
CA PRO A 152 -5.36 -8.03 13.87
C PRO A 152 -6.79 -8.56 13.80
N LEU A 153 -7.05 -9.43 12.80
CA LEU A 153 -8.36 -10.01 12.54
C LEU A 153 -8.27 -11.52 12.37
N GLY A 154 -9.35 -12.20 12.73
CA GLY A 154 -9.57 -13.61 12.40
C GLY A 154 -9.81 -13.81 10.89
N ARG A 155 -9.85 -15.09 10.46
CA ARG A 155 -10.04 -15.45 9.04
C ARG A 155 -11.43 -15.14 8.50
N GLU A 156 -12.43 -15.02 9.36
CA GLU A 156 -13.83 -14.80 8.99
C GLU A 156 -14.18 -13.33 8.68
N SER A 157 -13.28 -12.42 8.97
CA SER A 157 -13.48 -10.99 8.75
C SER A 157 -12.41 -10.44 7.81
N TYR A 158 -12.75 -9.46 7.00
CA TYR A 158 -11.78 -8.78 6.14
C TYR A 158 -11.91 -7.27 6.25
N LEU A 159 -10.84 -6.57 5.88
CA LEU A 159 -10.80 -5.11 5.82
C LEU A 159 -11.05 -4.65 4.40
N ARG A 160 -11.89 -3.63 4.27
CA ARG A 160 -12.12 -2.93 3.02
C ARG A 160 -11.66 -1.49 3.16
N VAL A 161 -10.55 -1.15 2.51
CA VAL A 161 -10.11 0.22 2.34
C VAL A 161 -10.84 0.82 1.15
N ARG A 162 -11.40 2.01 1.31
CA ARG A 162 -11.93 2.84 0.23
C ARG A 162 -11.12 4.11 0.15
N LEU A 163 -10.78 4.52 -1.05
CA LEU A 163 -10.05 5.76 -1.34
C LEU A 163 -10.81 6.56 -2.38
N ARG A 164 -10.96 7.85 -2.16
CA ARG A 164 -11.77 8.73 -3.00
C ARG A 164 -11.39 8.70 -4.48
N GLU A 165 -10.12 8.44 -4.80
CA GLU A 165 -9.62 8.35 -6.17
C GLU A 165 -10.19 7.15 -6.94
N GLN A 166 -10.62 6.11 -6.24
CA GLN A 166 -11.15 4.87 -6.83
C GLN A 166 -12.59 4.58 -6.43
N ASP A 167 -12.96 4.93 -5.20
CA ASP A 167 -14.23 4.54 -4.59
C ASP A 167 -15.16 5.75 -4.34
N GLY A 168 -14.72 6.98 -4.68
CA GLY A 168 -15.47 8.23 -4.50
C GLY A 168 -15.46 8.79 -3.07
N HIS A 169 -15.02 8.02 -2.09
CA HIS A 169 -14.89 8.44 -0.69
C HIS A 169 -13.81 7.65 0.02
N ASP A 170 -13.31 8.20 1.12
CA ASP A 170 -12.32 7.53 1.97
C ASP A 170 -13.03 6.79 3.11
N GLY A 171 -12.47 5.65 3.51
CA GLY A 171 -12.92 4.89 4.67
C GLY A 171 -12.19 3.58 4.84
N LEU A 172 -12.11 3.10 6.08
CA LEU A 172 -11.74 1.72 6.41
C LEU A 172 -12.92 1.04 7.06
N PHE A 173 -13.29 -0.11 6.55
CA PHE A 173 -14.46 -0.87 7.00
C PHE A 173 -14.07 -2.29 7.38
N LEU A 174 -14.61 -2.76 8.49
CA LEU A 174 -14.62 -4.18 8.87
C LEU A 174 -15.84 -4.84 8.24
N VAL A 175 -15.62 -5.92 7.50
CA VAL A 175 -16.67 -6.68 6.85
C VAL A 175 -16.60 -8.14 7.30
N ASP A 176 -17.69 -8.68 7.80
CA ASP A 176 -17.80 -10.07 8.21
C ASP A 176 -18.34 -10.93 7.06
N ASN A 177 -17.73 -12.10 6.82
CA ASN A 177 -18.14 -13.02 5.75
C ASN A 177 -19.54 -13.67 6.00
N LYS A 178 -20.20 -13.36 7.10
CA LYS A 178 -21.51 -13.97 7.45
C LYS A 178 -22.69 -13.50 6.59
N HIS A 179 -22.52 -12.52 5.70
CA HIS A 179 -23.63 -11.98 4.90
C HIS A 179 -23.66 -12.38 3.43
N ASP A 180 -22.71 -13.18 2.92
CA ASP A 180 -22.74 -13.67 1.53
C ASP A 180 -23.27 -15.11 1.39
N ALA A 181 -23.85 -15.70 2.45
CA ALA A 181 -24.43 -17.03 2.45
C ALA A 181 -25.97 -16.98 2.68
N SER A 182 -26.70 -16.21 1.84
CA SER A 182 -28.17 -16.31 1.77
C SER A 182 -28.65 -16.04 0.37
#